data_6308074ae212d6afc5acb31776dac2fc
#
_entry.id   6308074ae212d6afc5acb31776dac2fc
#
_cell.length_a   1.000
_cell.length_b   1.000
_cell.length_c   1.000
_cell.angle_alpha   90.00
_cell.angle_beta   90.00
_cell.angle_gamma   90.00
#
_symmetry.space_group_name_H-M   'P 1'
#
loop_
_entity.id
_entity.type
_entity.pdbx_description
1 polymer ?
#
loop_
_entity_poly.entity_id
_entity_poly.type
_entity_poly.pdbx_seq_one_letter_code
_entity_poly.pdbx_strand_id
1 'polypeptide(L)'
;MTAPTLHYVHDPLCGWCYAVTPMIEAVAQAGIGIVLHGGGLWEPATSPAPEERAYIRQNDTRIAALTGMTFGPAYLDSLLTDATTVFWSSPTIAAVLAAGTMETGADLRMMPAIQYAHYVDGRRVVETSVLTDVAGSVGLAEDVFFRALQSVPVDKHIARTRRWMQQLGLGGFPSFVLERDGELVRVQHEPFYGRPDAFLHAVNAIAAVPTAA
;
A
#
# COMPACT_ATOMS: atom_id res chain seq x y z
N MET A 1 -19.09 -16.34 -15.34
CA MET A 1 -17.88 -16.23 -14.50
C MET A 1 -17.50 -14.76 -14.46
N THR A 2 -17.40 -14.17 -13.27
CA THR A 2 -16.91 -12.81 -13.09
C THR A 2 -15.38 -12.81 -13.19
N ALA A 3 -14.80 -11.74 -13.75
CA ALA A 3 -13.35 -11.60 -13.76
C ALA A 3 -12.81 -11.59 -12.31
N PRO A 4 -11.68 -12.28 -12.04
CA PRO A 4 -11.11 -12.30 -10.70
C PRO A 4 -10.62 -10.91 -10.28
N THR A 5 -10.76 -10.60 -9.00
CA THR A 5 -10.31 -9.35 -8.41
C THR A 5 -9.41 -9.62 -7.21
N LEU A 6 -8.21 -9.04 -7.21
CA LEU A 6 -7.29 -9.11 -6.07
C LEU A 6 -7.56 -7.94 -5.13
N HIS A 7 -8.02 -8.24 -3.92
CA HIS A 7 -8.12 -7.28 -2.83
C HIS A 7 -6.78 -7.20 -2.11
N TYR A 8 -6.20 -6.02 -2.06
CA TYR A 8 -4.94 -5.75 -1.38
C TYR A 8 -5.17 -4.84 -0.16
N VAL A 9 -5.01 -5.43 1.03
CA VAL A 9 -5.04 -4.69 2.29
C VAL A 9 -3.65 -4.16 2.57
N HIS A 10 -3.54 -2.84 2.67
CA HIS A 10 -2.25 -2.16 2.69
C HIS A 10 -2.19 -0.97 3.64
N ASP A 11 -0.97 -0.50 3.84
CA ASP A 11 -0.68 0.82 4.37
C ASP A 11 0.52 1.43 3.62
N PRO A 12 0.45 2.68 3.13
CA PRO A 12 1.58 3.29 2.41
C PRO A 12 2.84 3.44 3.25
N LEU A 13 2.71 3.53 4.59
CA LEU A 13 3.84 3.64 5.53
C LEU A 13 4.24 2.28 6.13
N CYS A 14 3.86 1.18 5.50
CA CYS A 14 4.27 -0.16 5.88
C CYS A 14 5.39 -0.65 4.95
N GLY A 15 6.61 -0.87 5.48
CA GLY A 15 7.75 -1.35 4.70
C GLY A 15 7.49 -2.69 3.99
N TRP A 16 6.75 -3.61 4.61
CA TRP A 16 6.34 -4.86 3.96
C TRP A 16 5.30 -4.65 2.85
N CYS A 17 4.50 -3.57 2.91
CA CYS A 17 3.64 -3.17 1.80
C CYS A 17 4.45 -2.56 0.64
N TYR A 18 5.53 -1.83 0.95
CA TYR A 18 6.48 -1.38 -0.05
C TYR A 18 7.19 -2.56 -0.74
N ALA A 19 7.56 -3.59 0.04
CA ALA A 19 8.20 -4.81 -0.45
C ALA A 19 7.39 -5.55 -1.54
N VAL A 20 6.07 -5.47 -1.53
CA VAL A 20 5.19 -6.20 -2.47
C VAL A 20 4.77 -5.35 -3.68
N THR A 21 5.23 -4.11 -3.80
CA THR A 21 4.91 -3.23 -4.94
C THR A 21 5.15 -3.92 -6.30
N PRO A 22 6.30 -4.59 -6.56
CA PRO A 22 6.50 -5.29 -7.84
C PRO A 22 5.50 -6.44 -8.07
N MET A 23 5.02 -7.07 -7.00
CA MET A 23 4.01 -8.15 -7.11
C MET A 23 2.65 -7.57 -7.55
N ILE A 24 2.27 -6.41 -7.01
CA ILE A 24 1.04 -5.70 -7.40
C ILE A 24 1.13 -5.22 -8.84
N GLU A 25 2.27 -4.68 -9.24
CA GLU A 25 2.51 -4.25 -10.62
C GLU A 25 2.39 -5.41 -11.62
N ALA A 26 2.95 -6.58 -11.30
CA ALA A 26 2.84 -7.76 -12.15
C ALA A 26 1.37 -8.22 -12.31
N VAL A 27 0.58 -8.20 -11.22
CA VAL A 27 -0.85 -8.54 -11.26
C VAL A 27 -1.65 -7.52 -12.08
N ALA A 28 -1.37 -6.22 -11.91
CA ALA A 28 -2.02 -5.15 -12.67
C ALA A 28 -1.70 -5.24 -14.17
N GLN A 29 -0.45 -5.49 -14.53
CA GLN A 29 0.00 -5.67 -15.93
C GLN A 29 -0.63 -6.90 -16.59
N ALA A 30 -0.95 -7.93 -15.82
CA ALA A 30 -1.68 -9.10 -16.31
C ALA A 30 -3.18 -8.86 -16.51
N GLY A 31 -3.69 -7.65 -16.20
CA GLY A 31 -5.10 -7.28 -16.39
C GLY A 31 -6.06 -7.81 -15.32
N ILE A 32 -5.54 -8.32 -14.20
CA ILE A 32 -6.37 -8.72 -13.05
C ILE A 32 -6.80 -7.45 -12.31
N GLY A 33 -8.10 -7.31 -12.01
CA GLY A 33 -8.62 -6.20 -11.23
C GLY A 33 -7.99 -6.14 -9.83
N ILE A 34 -7.64 -4.94 -9.36
CA ILE A 34 -7.09 -4.75 -8.02
C ILE A 34 -7.96 -3.73 -7.27
N VAL A 35 -8.29 -4.06 -6.02
CA VAL A 35 -8.99 -3.15 -5.10
C VAL A 35 -8.11 -2.90 -3.89
N LEU A 36 -7.80 -1.63 -3.63
CA LEU A 36 -6.96 -1.19 -2.53
C LEU A 36 -7.79 -0.94 -1.26
N HIS A 37 -7.35 -1.52 -0.15
CA HIS A 37 -7.96 -1.38 1.18
C HIS A 37 -6.94 -0.82 2.16
N GLY A 38 -6.93 0.50 2.35
CA GLY A 38 -6.08 1.17 3.35
C GLY A 38 -6.53 0.85 4.77
N GLY A 39 -5.66 0.28 5.59
CA GLY A 39 -6.02 -0.24 6.92
C GLY A 39 -5.52 0.58 8.10
N GLY A 40 -4.62 1.55 7.90
CA GLY A 40 -4.16 2.46 8.95
C GLY A 40 -3.22 1.81 9.97
N LEU A 41 -2.00 1.47 9.57
CA LEU A 41 -0.98 0.91 10.47
C LEU A 41 -0.61 1.90 11.58
N TRP A 42 -0.41 3.16 11.20
CA TRP A 42 -0.04 4.25 12.08
C TRP A 42 -1.26 5.13 12.40
N GLU A 43 -2.10 4.63 13.30
CA GLU A 43 -3.26 5.34 13.82
C GLU A 43 -3.34 5.20 15.36
N PRO A 44 -3.31 6.28 16.10
CA PRO A 44 -3.21 7.70 15.68
C PRO A 44 -1.82 8.11 15.19
N ALA A 45 -1.71 9.38 14.74
CA ALA A 45 -0.43 10.00 14.39
C ALA A 45 0.60 9.84 15.52
N THR A 46 1.78 9.33 15.20
CA THR A 46 2.80 8.95 16.18
C THR A 46 4.18 9.36 15.71
N SER A 47 5.01 9.89 16.59
CA SER A 47 6.45 10.02 16.37
C SER A 47 7.14 8.83 17.06
N PRO A 48 7.67 7.84 16.30
CA PRO A 48 8.22 6.63 16.88
C PRO A 48 9.38 6.92 17.83
N ALA A 49 9.46 6.19 18.95
CA ALA A 49 10.57 6.26 19.89
C ALA A 49 11.88 5.76 19.24
N PRO A 50 13.06 6.10 19.79
CA PRO A 50 14.34 5.67 19.21
C PRO A 50 14.45 4.16 19.01
N GLU A 51 13.96 3.36 19.94
CA GLU A 51 13.97 1.89 19.87
C GLU A 51 13.06 1.38 18.74
N GLU A 52 11.92 2.02 18.54
CA GLU A 52 10.97 1.69 17.47
C GLU A 52 11.55 2.07 16.10
N ARG A 53 12.26 3.21 16.00
CA ARG A 53 12.98 3.61 14.78
C ARG A 53 14.10 2.63 14.44
N ALA A 54 14.83 2.14 15.45
CA ALA A 54 15.85 1.11 15.28
C ALA A 54 15.23 -0.21 14.78
N TYR A 55 14.09 -0.60 15.31
CA TYR A 55 13.33 -1.78 14.86
C TYR A 55 12.82 -1.62 13.41
N ILE A 56 12.31 -0.44 13.05
CA ILE A 56 11.89 -0.13 11.67
C ILE A 56 13.09 -0.28 10.73
N ARG A 57 14.24 0.34 11.04
CA ARG A 57 15.47 0.23 10.24
C ARG A 57 15.92 -1.22 10.07
N GLN A 58 15.84 -2.04 11.11
CA GLN A 58 16.20 -3.46 11.03
C GLN A 58 15.27 -4.22 10.07
N ASN A 59 13.96 -3.96 10.12
CA ASN A 59 13.01 -4.55 9.18
C ASN A 59 13.26 -4.09 7.75
N ASP A 60 13.51 -2.80 7.53
CA ASP A 60 13.77 -2.24 6.19
C ASP A 60 15.05 -2.84 5.59
N THR A 61 16.09 -3.03 6.40
CA THR A 61 17.31 -3.75 5.99
C THR A 61 17.00 -5.20 5.56
N ARG A 62 16.15 -5.89 6.33
CA ARG A 62 15.71 -7.26 6.00
C ARG A 62 14.89 -7.29 4.72
N ILE A 63 13.98 -6.33 4.53
CA ILE A 63 13.18 -6.19 3.31
C ILE A 63 14.10 -5.96 2.11
N ALA A 64 15.04 -5.01 2.19
CA ALA A 64 15.98 -4.73 1.11
C ALA A 64 16.77 -5.98 0.71
N ALA A 65 17.29 -6.73 1.69
CA ALA A 65 18.05 -7.96 1.45
C ALA A 65 17.19 -9.07 0.80
N LEU A 66 15.91 -9.16 1.15
CA LEU A 66 15.01 -10.21 0.68
C LEU A 66 14.42 -9.90 -0.70
N THR A 67 14.17 -8.63 -1.01
CA THR A 67 13.37 -8.22 -2.17
C THR A 67 14.13 -7.40 -3.19
N GLY A 68 15.30 -6.85 -2.83
CA GLY A 68 16.02 -5.90 -3.65
C GLY A 68 15.42 -4.48 -3.66
N MET A 69 14.38 -4.22 -2.85
CA MET A 69 13.79 -2.88 -2.74
C MET A 69 14.79 -1.89 -2.14
N THR A 70 14.78 -0.67 -2.66
CA THR A 70 15.71 0.38 -2.24
C THR A 70 15.10 1.21 -1.12
N PHE A 71 15.85 1.34 -0.02
CA PHE A 71 15.61 2.34 1.02
C PHE A 71 16.71 3.39 0.92
N GLY A 72 16.36 4.61 0.54
CA GLY A 72 17.32 5.69 0.26
C GLY A 72 17.98 6.26 1.52
N PRO A 73 19.19 6.82 1.40
CA PRO A 73 19.87 7.47 2.52
C PRO A 73 19.08 8.67 3.07
N ALA A 74 18.34 9.38 2.24
CA ALA A 74 17.47 10.47 2.67
C ALA A 74 16.37 9.99 3.63
N TYR A 75 15.85 8.78 3.42
CA TYR A 75 14.94 8.14 4.38
C TYR A 75 15.70 7.60 5.59
N LEU A 76 16.69 6.74 5.39
CA LEU A 76 17.34 6.00 6.47
C LEU A 76 18.10 6.92 7.43
N ASP A 77 18.87 7.89 6.91
CA ASP A 77 19.81 8.67 7.69
C ASP A 77 19.30 10.07 8.04
N SER A 78 18.15 10.48 7.47
CA SER A 78 17.51 11.76 7.74
C SER A 78 16.09 11.58 8.27
N LEU A 79 15.12 11.19 7.43
CA LEU A 79 13.71 11.14 7.81
C LEU A 79 13.46 10.20 9.00
N LEU A 80 13.97 8.97 8.94
CA LEU A 80 13.76 7.95 9.98
C LEU A 80 14.47 8.29 11.29
N THR A 81 15.56 9.07 11.27
CA THR A 81 16.32 9.45 12.48
C THR A 81 15.84 10.75 13.11
N ASP A 82 15.10 11.57 12.38
CA ASP A 82 14.58 12.84 12.87
C ASP A 82 13.41 12.62 13.86
N ALA A 83 13.62 12.99 15.13
CA ALA A 83 12.62 12.83 16.19
C ALA A 83 11.32 13.61 15.95
N THR A 84 11.31 14.59 15.04
CA THR A 84 10.11 15.35 14.66
C THR A 84 9.31 14.68 13.55
N THR A 85 9.81 13.59 12.96
CA THR A 85 9.07 12.84 11.93
C THR A 85 7.86 12.15 12.54
N VAL A 86 6.70 12.42 11.94
CA VAL A 86 5.43 11.82 12.30
C VAL A 86 5.08 10.75 11.29
N PHE A 87 4.71 9.56 11.78
CA PHE A 87 4.05 8.51 11.02
C PHE A 87 2.55 8.62 11.25
N TRP A 88 1.78 8.73 10.19
CA TRP A 88 0.33 8.84 10.22
C TRP A 88 -0.26 8.34 8.91
N SER A 89 -1.03 7.25 8.98
CA SER A 89 -1.55 6.57 7.80
C SER A 89 -2.70 7.31 7.12
N SER A 90 -3.54 8.00 7.88
CA SER A 90 -4.74 8.66 7.32
C SER A 90 -4.44 9.61 6.15
N PRO A 91 -3.45 10.53 6.19
CA PRO A 91 -3.16 11.39 5.04
C PRO A 91 -2.74 10.63 3.79
N THR A 92 -1.91 9.61 3.94
CA THR A 92 -1.40 8.83 2.80
C THR A 92 -2.49 7.93 2.20
N ILE A 93 -3.35 7.32 3.02
CA ILE A 93 -4.51 6.57 2.56
C ILE A 93 -5.52 7.50 1.88
N ALA A 94 -5.77 8.69 2.45
CA ALA A 94 -6.64 9.69 1.83
C ALA A 94 -6.14 10.10 0.44
N ALA A 95 -4.82 10.23 0.27
CA ALA A 95 -4.21 10.55 -1.01
C ALA A 95 -4.44 9.46 -2.07
N VAL A 96 -4.28 8.19 -1.69
CA VAL A 96 -4.58 7.05 -2.58
C VAL A 96 -6.07 7.05 -2.98
N LEU A 97 -6.97 7.25 -2.01
CA LEU A 97 -8.41 7.32 -2.27
C LEU A 97 -8.78 8.50 -3.18
N ALA A 98 -8.22 9.69 -2.91
CA ALA A 98 -8.46 10.88 -3.71
C ALA A 98 -8.04 10.66 -5.16
N ALA A 99 -6.86 10.10 -5.40
CA ALA A 99 -6.40 9.75 -6.74
C ALA A 99 -7.39 8.82 -7.47
N GLY A 100 -7.88 7.77 -6.81
CA GLY A 100 -8.85 6.84 -7.37
C GLY A 100 -10.21 7.46 -7.70
N THR A 101 -10.60 8.59 -7.04
CA THR A 101 -11.82 9.33 -7.40
C THR A 101 -11.65 10.20 -8.64
N MET A 102 -10.42 10.58 -8.99
CA MET A 102 -10.13 11.46 -10.13
C MET A 102 -10.03 10.69 -11.44
N GLU A 103 -9.41 9.53 -11.40
CA GLU A 103 -9.17 8.70 -12.58
C GLU A 103 -9.07 7.23 -12.21
N THR A 104 -9.67 6.35 -12.99
CA THR A 104 -9.56 4.90 -12.80
C THR A 104 -8.10 4.45 -12.88
N GLY A 105 -7.62 3.73 -11.84
CA GLY A 105 -6.24 3.24 -11.74
C GLY A 105 -5.22 4.27 -11.26
N ALA A 106 -5.64 5.52 -10.98
CA ALA A 106 -4.73 6.52 -10.41
C ALA A 106 -4.32 6.19 -8.97
N ASP A 107 -5.15 5.50 -8.21
CA ASP A 107 -4.84 4.95 -6.90
C ASP A 107 -3.66 3.97 -6.96
N LEU A 108 -3.60 3.10 -7.98
CA LEU A 108 -2.51 2.15 -8.22
C LEU A 108 -1.20 2.84 -8.65
N ARG A 109 -1.26 4.05 -9.21
CA ARG A 109 -0.08 4.87 -9.50
C ARG A 109 0.34 5.70 -8.28
N MET A 110 -0.62 6.24 -7.54
CA MET A 110 -0.39 7.12 -6.39
C MET A 110 0.27 6.37 -5.22
N MET A 111 -0.17 5.14 -4.93
CA MET A 111 0.35 4.38 -3.80
C MET A 111 1.87 4.12 -3.90
N PRO A 112 2.43 3.54 -4.99
CA PRO A 112 3.87 3.36 -5.11
C PRO A 112 4.64 4.68 -5.18
N ALA A 113 4.06 5.75 -5.72
CA ALA A 113 4.69 7.06 -5.74
C ALA A 113 4.83 7.66 -4.33
N ILE A 114 3.82 7.51 -3.46
CA ILE A 114 3.91 7.88 -2.04
C ILE A 114 5.01 7.06 -1.35
N GLN A 115 5.06 5.75 -1.59
CA GLN A 115 6.06 4.87 -1.00
C GLN A 115 7.47 5.25 -1.45
N TYR A 116 7.67 5.54 -2.74
CA TYR A 116 8.95 6.01 -3.26
C TYR A 116 9.37 7.34 -2.63
N ALA A 117 8.47 8.32 -2.57
CA ALA A 117 8.72 9.61 -1.93
C ALA A 117 9.12 9.45 -0.45
N HIS A 118 8.51 8.50 0.26
CA HIS A 118 8.83 8.21 1.66
C HIS A 118 10.15 7.43 1.82
N TYR A 119 10.23 6.23 1.21
CA TYR A 119 11.30 5.26 1.47
C TYR A 119 12.59 5.54 0.68
N VAL A 120 12.52 6.27 -0.44
CA VAL A 120 13.69 6.59 -1.25
C VAL A 120 14.10 8.04 -1.08
N ASP A 121 13.15 8.97 -1.29
CA ASP A 121 13.44 10.40 -1.26
C ASP A 121 13.42 11.01 0.15
N GLY A 122 12.96 10.27 1.17
CA GLY A 122 12.91 10.72 2.55
C GLY A 122 11.95 11.89 2.78
N ARG A 123 10.88 11.98 2.00
CA ARG A 123 9.90 13.06 2.10
C ARG A 123 8.88 12.82 3.21
N ARG A 124 8.40 13.88 3.84
CA ARG A 124 7.34 13.84 4.87
C ARG A 124 5.97 13.69 4.21
N VAL A 125 5.63 12.49 3.76
CA VAL A 125 4.40 12.19 3.00
C VAL A 125 3.10 12.32 3.82
N VAL A 126 3.18 12.71 5.07
CA VAL A 126 1.99 13.11 5.87
C VAL A 126 1.59 14.57 5.60
N GLU A 127 2.45 15.35 4.97
CA GLU A 127 2.22 16.75 4.64
C GLU A 127 1.43 16.88 3.34
N THR A 128 0.36 17.67 3.36
CA THR A 128 -0.53 17.85 2.20
C THR A 128 0.21 18.40 0.98
N SER A 129 1.16 19.31 1.15
CA SER A 129 1.99 19.85 0.06
C SER A 129 2.80 18.74 -0.63
N VAL A 130 3.41 17.84 0.16
CA VAL A 130 4.18 16.71 -0.37
C VAL A 130 3.28 15.75 -1.14
N LEU A 131 2.10 15.44 -0.61
CA LEU A 131 1.13 14.56 -1.30
C LEU A 131 0.61 15.19 -2.59
N THR A 132 0.44 16.51 -2.62
CA THR A 132 0.03 17.26 -3.83
C THR A 132 1.12 17.21 -4.91
N ASP A 133 2.38 17.43 -4.54
CA ASP A 133 3.51 17.28 -5.48
C ASP A 133 3.62 15.84 -6.02
N VAL A 134 3.44 14.83 -5.15
CA VAL A 134 3.44 13.42 -5.56
C VAL A 134 2.30 13.16 -6.55
N ALA A 135 1.11 13.72 -6.33
CA ALA A 135 0.00 13.60 -7.26
C ALA A 135 0.34 14.22 -8.63
N GLY A 136 0.97 15.40 -8.65
CA GLY A 136 1.50 16.02 -9.88
C GLY A 136 2.50 15.11 -10.62
N SER A 137 3.38 14.43 -9.89
CA SER A 137 4.37 13.52 -10.49
C SER A 137 3.77 12.29 -11.18
N VAL A 138 2.57 11.87 -10.78
CA VAL A 138 1.83 10.77 -11.43
C VAL A 138 0.78 11.25 -12.45
N GLY A 139 0.84 12.54 -12.83
CA GLY A 139 0.03 13.12 -13.90
C GLY A 139 -1.34 13.64 -13.47
N LEU A 140 -1.61 13.77 -12.16
CA LEU A 140 -2.87 14.33 -11.67
C LEU A 140 -2.75 15.86 -11.54
N ALA A 141 -3.85 16.58 -11.86
CA ALA A 141 -3.92 18.02 -11.67
C ALA A 141 -3.92 18.35 -10.17
N GLU A 142 -2.88 19.03 -9.70
CA GLU A 142 -2.61 19.27 -8.27
C GLU A 142 -3.75 20.00 -7.56
N ASP A 143 -4.35 21.02 -8.19
CA ASP A 143 -5.44 21.79 -7.62
C ASP A 143 -6.74 20.96 -7.50
N VAL A 144 -6.98 20.03 -8.44
CA VAL A 144 -8.11 19.09 -8.39
C VAL A 144 -7.86 18.04 -7.32
N PHE A 145 -6.63 17.51 -7.27
CA PHE A 145 -6.23 16.54 -6.26
C PHE A 145 -6.35 17.11 -4.84
N PHE A 146 -5.88 18.34 -4.63
CA PHE A 146 -5.97 19.02 -3.32
C PHE A 146 -7.44 19.11 -2.83
N ARG A 147 -8.39 19.43 -3.72
CA ARG A 147 -9.82 19.46 -3.38
C ARG A 147 -10.37 18.06 -3.10
N ALA A 148 -10.00 17.07 -3.91
CA ALA A 148 -10.40 15.68 -3.72
C ALA A 148 -9.90 15.13 -2.38
N LEU A 149 -8.64 15.40 -2.03
CA LEU A 149 -8.00 14.96 -0.78
C LEU A 149 -8.79 15.41 0.46
N GLN A 150 -9.37 16.61 0.44
CA GLN A 150 -10.16 17.13 1.56
C GLN A 150 -11.56 16.52 1.68
N SER A 151 -12.06 15.86 0.64
CA SER A 151 -13.43 15.35 0.57
C SER A 151 -13.56 13.84 0.83
N VAL A 152 -12.46 13.08 0.76
CA VAL A 152 -12.52 11.62 0.93
C VAL A 152 -12.77 11.22 2.39
N PRO A 153 -13.69 10.28 2.64
CA PRO A 153 -14.05 9.86 4.00
C PRO A 153 -13.07 8.81 4.53
N VAL A 154 -11.80 9.17 4.75
CA VAL A 154 -10.70 8.25 5.08
C VAL A 154 -10.97 7.45 6.34
N ASP A 155 -11.50 8.06 7.41
CA ASP A 155 -11.81 7.36 8.67
C ASP A 155 -12.83 6.24 8.48
N LYS A 156 -13.88 6.52 7.67
CA LYS A 156 -14.90 5.50 7.33
C LYS A 156 -14.28 4.36 6.50
N HIS A 157 -13.36 4.70 5.61
CA HIS A 157 -12.64 3.72 4.80
C HIS A 157 -11.79 2.81 5.69
N ILE A 158 -10.92 3.36 6.54
CA ILE A 158 -10.07 2.61 7.47
C ILE A 158 -10.93 1.72 8.39
N ALA A 159 -11.98 2.29 8.99
CA ALA A 159 -12.87 1.53 9.85
C ALA A 159 -13.57 0.36 9.12
N ARG A 160 -13.96 0.54 7.86
CA ARG A 160 -14.52 -0.53 7.02
C ARG A 160 -13.48 -1.60 6.71
N THR A 161 -12.27 -1.20 6.32
CA THR A 161 -11.15 -2.12 6.05
C THR A 161 -10.82 -2.96 7.27
N ARG A 162 -10.70 -2.35 8.45
CA ARG A 162 -10.40 -3.08 9.69
C ARG A 162 -11.49 -4.09 10.07
N ARG A 163 -12.77 -3.73 9.91
CA ARG A 163 -13.87 -4.68 10.11
C ARG A 163 -13.79 -5.86 9.14
N TRP A 164 -13.51 -5.58 7.87
CA TRP A 164 -13.36 -6.62 6.85
C TRP A 164 -12.17 -7.54 7.15
N MET A 165 -11.04 -6.98 7.58
CA MET A 165 -9.89 -7.77 8.05
C MET A 165 -10.28 -8.72 9.19
N GLN A 166 -11.01 -8.23 10.17
CA GLN A 166 -11.48 -9.06 11.30
C GLN A 166 -12.38 -10.20 10.84
N GLN A 167 -13.33 -9.92 9.94
CA GLN A 167 -14.25 -10.93 9.38
C GLN A 167 -13.51 -12.04 8.63
N LEU A 168 -12.40 -11.72 7.95
CA LEU A 168 -11.60 -12.66 7.19
C LEU A 168 -10.40 -13.24 7.97
N GLY A 169 -10.21 -12.85 9.24
CA GLY A 169 -9.07 -13.31 10.04
C GLY A 169 -7.71 -12.85 9.51
N LEU A 170 -7.65 -11.67 8.84
CA LEU A 170 -6.40 -11.11 8.33
C LEU A 170 -5.61 -10.46 9.45
N GLY A 171 -4.36 -10.88 9.64
CA GLY A 171 -3.56 -10.52 10.82
C GLY A 171 -2.70 -9.25 10.69
N GLY A 172 -2.63 -8.60 9.51
CA GLY A 172 -1.75 -7.44 9.32
C GLY A 172 -1.58 -6.99 7.88
N PHE A 173 -0.54 -6.22 7.64
CA PHE A 173 -0.20 -5.63 6.35
C PHE A 173 1.16 -6.16 5.84
N PRO A 174 1.28 -6.47 4.54
CA PRO A 174 0.20 -6.60 3.55
C PRO A 174 -0.68 -7.83 3.82
N SER A 175 -1.92 -7.82 3.30
CA SER A 175 -2.75 -9.04 3.19
C SER A 175 -3.44 -9.05 1.84
N PHE A 176 -3.66 -10.25 1.29
CA PHE A 176 -4.25 -10.45 -0.03
C PHE A 176 -5.41 -11.42 0.02
N VAL A 177 -6.48 -11.08 -0.69
CA VAL A 177 -7.65 -11.93 -0.88
C VAL A 177 -8.04 -11.88 -2.34
N LEU A 178 -8.19 -13.03 -2.99
CA LEU A 178 -8.69 -13.12 -4.35
C LEU A 178 -10.20 -13.38 -4.31
N GLU A 179 -10.97 -12.49 -4.89
CA GLU A 179 -12.39 -12.68 -5.18
C GLU A 179 -12.55 -13.33 -6.55
N ARG A 180 -13.28 -14.44 -6.62
CA ARG A 180 -13.65 -15.13 -7.85
C ARG A 180 -15.06 -15.70 -7.69
N ASP A 181 -15.94 -15.45 -8.63
CA ASP A 181 -17.32 -15.95 -8.63
C ASP A 181 -18.04 -15.80 -7.27
N GLY A 182 -17.74 -14.74 -6.51
CA GLY A 182 -18.29 -14.45 -5.18
C GLY A 182 -17.61 -15.18 -4.02
N GLU A 183 -16.64 -16.04 -4.27
CA GLU A 183 -15.80 -16.67 -3.25
C GLU A 183 -14.57 -15.80 -2.93
N LEU A 184 -14.24 -15.66 -1.65
CA LEU A 184 -13.05 -14.94 -1.17
C LEU A 184 -11.98 -15.95 -0.71
N VAL A 185 -10.85 -15.96 -1.40
CA VAL A 185 -9.74 -16.88 -1.11
C VAL A 185 -8.53 -16.08 -0.65
N ARG A 186 -8.04 -16.37 0.57
CA ARG A 186 -6.82 -15.75 1.08
C ARG A 186 -5.61 -16.19 0.25
N VAL A 187 -4.79 -15.23 -0.18
CA VAL A 187 -3.55 -15.47 -0.93
C VAL A 187 -2.35 -15.27 -0.02
N GLN A 188 -1.52 -16.31 0.13
CA GLN A 188 -0.23 -16.17 0.82
C GLN A 188 0.73 -15.35 -0.04
N HIS A 189 1.52 -14.48 0.59
CA HIS A 189 2.44 -13.59 -0.12
C HIS A 189 3.89 -13.75 0.34
N GLU A 190 4.10 -14.19 1.58
CA GLU A 190 5.44 -14.29 2.18
C GLU A 190 6.42 -15.17 1.37
N PRO A 191 5.98 -16.30 0.77
CA PRO A 191 6.87 -17.12 -0.06
C PRO A 191 7.34 -16.43 -1.34
N PHE A 192 6.72 -15.31 -1.72
CA PHE A 192 6.92 -14.66 -3.01
C PHE A 192 7.66 -13.33 -2.95
N TYR A 193 8.13 -12.89 -1.79
CA TYR A 193 8.95 -11.69 -1.68
C TYR A 193 10.15 -11.72 -2.63
N GLY A 194 10.33 -10.65 -3.44
CA GLY A 194 11.33 -10.56 -4.49
C GLY A 194 11.05 -11.44 -5.74
N ARG A 195 9.88 -12.08 -5.83
CA ARG A 195 9.52 -12.99 -6.94
C ARG A 195 8.13 -12.65 -7.50
N PRO A 196 7.95 -11.48 -8.18
CA PRO A 196 6.65 -11.00 -8.65
C PRO A 196 5.96 -11.97 -9.61
N ASP A 197 6.71 -12.59 -10.55
CA ASP A 197 6.14 -13.55 -11.51
C ASP A 197 5.61 -14.82 -10.81
N ALA A 198 6.29 -15.29 -9.77
CA ALA A 198 5.84 -16.44 -9.01
C ALA A 198 4.55 -16.11 -8.21
N PHE A 199 4.42 -14.89 -7.70
CA PHE A 199 3.19 -14.43 -7.07
C PHE A 199 2.03 -14.37 -8.07
N LEU A 200 2.25 -13.75 -9.24
CA LEU A 200 1.26 -13.72 -10.32
C LEU A 200 0.82 -15.14 -10.73
N HIS A 201 1.77 -16.07 -10.82
CA HIS A 201 1.46 -17.46 -11.12
C HIS A 201 0.55 -18.10 -10.06
N ALA A 202 0.82 -17.85 -8.77
CA ALA A 202 -0.01 -18.31 -7.67
C ALA A 202 -1.42 -17.71 -7.70
N VAL A 203 -1.55 -16.39 -7.98
CA VAL A 203 -2.84 -15.73 -8.14
C VAL A 203 -3.65 -16.35 -9.27
N ASN A 204 -3.02 -16.56 -10.44
CA ASN A 204 -3.67 -17.18 -11.59
C ASN A 204 -4.09 -18.64 -11.30
N ALA A 205 -3.26 -19.40 -10.58
CA ALA A 205 -3.59 -20.77 -10.20
C ALA A 205 -4.84 -20.82 -9.30
N ILE A 206 -4.96 -19.89 -8.34
CA ILE A 206 -6.15 -19.78 -7.49
C ILE A 206 -7.36 -19.35 -8.34
N ALA A 207 -7.20 -18.38 -9.25
CA ALA A 207 -8.28 -17.91 -10.12
C ALA A 207 -8.85 -19.01 -11.04
N ALA A 208 -8.00 -19.96 -11.46
CA ALA A 208 -8.38 -21.04 -12.38
C ALA A 208 -9.11 -22.22 -11.70
N VAL A 209 -9.11 -22.33 -10.37
CA VAL A 209 -9.80 -23.42 -9.67
C VAL A 209 -11.31 -23.22 -9.78
N PRO A 210 -12.09 -24.18 -10.30
CA PRO A 210 -13.55 -24.06 -10.33
C PRO A 210 -14.13 -23.93 -8.92
N THR A 211 -15.10 -23.03 -8.75
CA THR A 211 -15.90 -22.98 -7.51
C THR A 211 -16.69 -24.27 -7.38
N ALA A 212 -16.69 -24.89 -6.19
CA ALA A 212 -17.52 -26.06 -5.95
C ALA A 212 -19.00 -25.69 -6.11
N ALA A 213 -19.70 -26.44 -6.97
CA ALA A 213 -21.12 -26.24 -7.25
C ALA A 213 -22.00 -26.58 -6.04
#